data_611c8126c00594b0614beec6f1a71754
#
_entry.id   611c8126c00594b0614beec6f1a71754
#
_cell.length_a   1.000
_cell.length_b   1.000
_cell.length_c   1.000
_cell.angle_alpha   90.00
_cell.angle_beta   90.00
_cell.angle_gamma   90.00
#
_symmetry.space_group_name_H-M   'P 1'
#
loop_
_entity.id
_entity.type
_entity.pdbx_description
1 polymer ?
#
loop_
_entity_poly.entity_id
_entity_poly.type
_entity_poly.pdbx_seq_one_letter_code
_entity_poly.pdbx_strand_id
1 'polypeptide(L)'
;RRLYAGGLAILAVCEVIVFQPNPYDNNKLLFIWHLLTCGLVAGYLVDVYDRMKTLRILRAAAAVLAIAVCTVSGSLTLVREVVSDYQLFSADEVALSEYVVKNTPKEAVFLTATNHNNAVAALAGRNIVCGSPSYLYYHGLDYYGQMAAVEEMYERPSAKLLTANGVEYVLIGSGERRNYDVDEAWFAENCEEVFKSGKTTLYAAP
;
A
#
# COMPACT_ATOMS: atom_id res chain seq x y z
N ARG A 1 -14.48 -29.37 18.81
CA ARG A 1 -13.56 -29.04 19.91
C ARG A 1 -12.09 -28.99 19.44
N ARG A 2 -11.58 -30.03 18.74
CA ARG A 2 -10.16 -30.07 18.29
C ARG A 2 -9.81 -28.92 17.32
N LEU A 3 -10.69 -28.60 16.38
CA LEU A 3 -10.49 -27.50 15.43
C LEU A 3 -10.38 -26.15 16.14
N TYR A 4 -11.23 -25.90 17.13
CA TYR A 4 -11.19 -24.65 17.89
C TYR A 4 -9.97 -24.56 18.82
N ALA A 5 -9.51 -25.69 19.34
CA ALA A 5 -8.26 -25.72 20.11
C ALA A 5 -7.07 -25.26 19.23
N GLY A 6 -7.06 -25.64 17.94
CA GLY A 6 -6.10 -25.10 16.97
C GLY A 6 -6.22 -23.59 16.78
N GLY A 7 -7.45 -23.06 16.71
CA GLY A 7 -7.68 -21.61 16.65
C GLY A 7 -7.18 -20.86 17.90
N LEU A 8 -7.41 -21.41 19.09
CA LEU A 8 -6.87 -20.84 20.32
C LEU A 8 -5.35 -20.92 20.42
N ALA A 9 -4.75 -21.98 19.87
CA ALA A 9 -3.29 -22.07 19.79
C ALA A 9 -2.72 -20.98 18.86
N ILE A 10 -3.34 -20.71 17.72
CA ILE A 10 -2.97 -19.60 16.83
C ILE A 10 -3.05 -18.27 17.59
N LEU A 11 -4.17 -17.99 18.28
CA LEU A 11 -4.31 -16.79 19.09
C LEU A 11 -3.15 -16.65 20.09
N ALA A 12 -2.95 -17.68 20.93
CA ALA A 12 -1.92 -17.66 21.97
C ALA A 12 -0.50 -17.46 21.41
N VAL A 13 -0.19 -18.08 20.28
CA VAL A 13 1.13 -17.95 19.66
C VAL A 13 1.31 -16.56 19.05
N CYS A 14 0.27 -15.99 18.41
CA CYS A 14 0.32 -14.65 17.80
C CYS A 14 0.43 -13.52 18.82
N GLU A 15 0.05 -13.74 20.09
CA GLU A 15 0.22 -12.76 21.17
C GLU A 15 1.67 -12.65 21.66
N VAL A 16 2.49 -13.67 21.43
CA VAL A 16 3.87 -13.72 21.93
C VAL A 16 4.92 -13.76 20.83
N ILE A 17 4.56 -14.14 19.60
CA ILE A 17 5.48 -14.27 18.48
C ILE A 17 5.03 -13.35 17.35
N VAL A 18 5.92 -12.46 16.92
CA VAL A 18 5.77 -11.68 15.68
C VAL A 18 6.41 -12.46 14.55
N PHE A 19 5.59 -12.94 13.59
CA PHE A 19 6.05 -13.81 12.51
C PHE A 19 6.67 -13.06 11.33
N GLN A 20 6.42 -11.75 11.26
CA GLN A 20 6.93 -10.88 10.19
C GLN A 20 7.49 -9.60 10.80
N PRO A 21 8.41 -8.90 10.12
CA PRO A 21 8.96 -7.64 10.61
C PRO A 21 7.90 -6.58 10.95
N ASN A 22 6.78 -6.56 10.20
CA ASN A 22 5.65 -5.70 10.50
C ASN A 22 4.72 -6.38 11.53
N PRO A 23 4.60 -5.85 12.77
CA PRO A 23 3.79 -6.45 13.82
C PRO A 23 2.30 -6.55 13.46
N TYR A 24 1.78 -5.70 12.58
CA TYR A 24 0.39 -5.76 12.11
C TYR A 24 0.09 -6.98 11.24
N ASP A 25 1.10 -7.64 10.69
CA ASP A 25 0.90 -8.79 9.80
C ASP A 25 0.43 -10.05 10.55
N ASN A 26 0.62 -10.12 11.87
CA ASN A 26 0.01 -11.16 12.70
C ASN A 26 -1.52 -11.17 12.61
N ASN A 27 -2.16 -10.05 12.27
CA ASN A 27 -3.62 -9.99 12.07
C ASN A 27 -4.10 -11.00 11.02
N LYS A 28 -3.28 -11.32 10.02
CA LYS A 28 -3.62 -12.32 8.98
C LYS A 28 -3.89 -13.71 9.58
N LEU A 29 -3.11 -14.10 10.60
CA LEU A 29 -3.31 -15.34 11.33
C LEU A 29 -4.48 -15.25 12.31
N LEU A 30 -4.66 -14.09 12.95
CA LEU A 30 -5.79 -13.85 13.87
C LEU A 30 -7.13 -13.90 13.14
N PHE A 31 -7.22 -13.60 11.84
CA PHE A 31 -8.43 -13.80 11.05
C PHE A 31 -8.90 -15.26 11.02
N ILE A 32 -7.98 -16.22 11.03
CA ILE A 32 -8.32 -17.67 11.08
C ILE A 32 -9.00 -18.00 12.39
N TRP A 33 -8.42 -17.56 13.53
CA TRP A 33 -9.04 -17.71 14.83
C TRP A 33 -10.39 -17.01 14.91
N HIS A 34 -10.47 -15.78 14.41
CA HIS A 34 -11.71 -14.99 14.39
C HIS A 34 -12.82 -15.67 13.61
N LEU A 35 -12.54 -16.19 12.41
CA LEU A 35 -13.50 -16.91 11.58
C LEU A 35 -14.06 -18.14 12.29
N LEU A 36 -13.19 -18.94 12.92
CA LEU A 36 -13.61 -20.10 13.73
C LEU A 36 -14.47 -19.69 14.92
N THR A 37 -14.14 -18.58 15.57
CA THR A 37 -14.90 -18.02 16.69
C THR A 37 -16.27 -17.53 16.23
N CYS A 38 -16.38 -16.87 15.08
CA CYS A 38 -17.67 -16.44 14.51
C CYS A 38 -18.62 -17.62 14.29
N GLY A 39 -18.12 -18.74 13.77
CA GLY A 39 -18.93 -19.97 13.59
C GLY A 39 -19.47 -20.52 14.92
N LEU A 40 -18.66 -20.53 15.98
CA LEU A 40 -19.10 -20.98 17.30
C LEU A 40 -20.09 -20.03 17.96
N VAL A 41 -19.84 -18.72 17.86
CA VAL A 41 -20.75 -17.69 18.38
C VAL A 41 -22.10 -17.76 17.68
N ALA A 42 -22.11 -17.90 16.35
CA ALA A 42 -23.34 -18.07 15.59
C ALA A 42 -24.15 -19.30 16.05
N GLY A 43 -23.48 -20.46 16.21
CA GLY A 43 -24.12 -21.67 16.74
C GLY A 43 -24.69 -21.47 18.13
N TYR A 44 -23.93 -20.84 19.03
CA TYR A 44 -24.39 -20.52 20.39
C TYR A 44 -25.61 -19.58 20.41
N LEU A 45 -25.60 -18.53 19.56
CA LEU A 45 -26.74 -17.62 19.44
C LEU A 45 -28.01 -18.33 18.95
N VAL A 46 -27.88 -19.25 18.00
CA VAL A 46 -29.01 -20.09 17.56
C VAL A 46 -29.53 -20.96 18.70
N ASP A 47 -28.66 -21.63 19.45
CA ASP A 47 -29.05 -22.43 20.62
C ASP A 47 -29.78 -21.59 21.69
N VAL A 48 -29.29 -20.38 21.97
CA VAL A 48 -29.95 -19.44 22.90
C VAL A 48 -31.32 -19.05 22.39
N TYR A 49 -31.40 -18.68 21.11
CA TYR A 49 -32.66 -18.32 20.46
C TYR A 49 -33.69 -19.45 20.57
N ASP A 50 -33.29 -20.71 20.35
CA ASP A 50 -34.16 -21.88 20.44
C ASP A 50 -34.63 -22.17 21.87
N ARG A 51 -33.80 -21.92 22.89
CA ARG A 51 -34.18 -22.07 24.28
C ARG A 51 -35.24 -21.06 24.75
N MET A 52 -35.30 -19.88 24.13
CA MET A 52 -36.23 -18.79 24.46
C MET A 52 -37.61 -18.94 23.76
N LYS A 53 -38.05 -20.16 23.41
CA LYS A 53 -39.30 -20.43 22.62
C LYS A 53 -40.57 -19.84 23.24
N THR A 54 -40.68 -19.75 24.56
CA THR A 54 -41.83 -19.21 25.24
C THR A 54 -41.94 -17.68 25.22
N LEU A 55 -40.82 -17.00 24.96
CA LEU A 55 -40.71 -15.53 25.01
C LEU A 55 -40.57 -14.95 23.59
N ARG A 56 -41.57 -15.15 22.75
CA ARG A 56 -41.52 -14.85 21.31
C ARG A 56 -41.00 -13.45 20.98
N ILE A 57 -41.54 -12.42 21.63
CA ILE A 57 -41.16 -11.02 21.35
C ILE A 57 -39.73 -10.75 21.85
N LEU A 58 -39.40 -11.19 23.06
CA LEU A 58 -38.09 -10.97 23.67
C LEU A 58 -36.98 -11.67 22.88
N ARG A 59 -37.20 -12.91 22.43
CA ARG A 59 -36.20 -13.62 21.60
C ARG A 59 -36.00 -12.97 20.23
N ALA A 60 -37.08 -12.45 19.60
CA ALA A 60 -36.95 -11.74 18.34
C ALA A 60 -36.13 -10.43 18.52
N ALA A 61 -36.44 -9.66 19.56
CA ALA A 61 -35.69 -8.45 19.89
C ALA A 61 -34.23 -8.77 20.21
N ALA A 62 -33.95 -9.81 21.00
CA ALA A 62 -32.60 -10.25 21.32
C ALA A 62 -31.81 -10.72 20.07
N ALA A 63 -32.47 -11.45 19.14
CA ALA A 63 -31.85 -11.84 17.90
C ALA A 63 -31.48 -10.65 17.01
N VAL A 64 -32.39 -9.69 16.86
CA VAL A 64 -32.12 -8.46 16.09
C VAL A 64 -30.98 -7.66 16.70
N LEU A 65 -30.98 -7.52 18.04
CA LEU A 65 -29.88 -6.85 18.73
C LEU A 65 -28.55 -7.57 18.57
N ALA A 66 -28.53 -8.90 18.72
CA ALA A 66 -27.33 -9.70 18.54
C ALA A 66 -26.77 -9.58 17.12
N ILE A 67 -27.63 -9.67 16.08
CA ILE A 67 -27.22 -9.48 14.69
C ILE A 67 -26.68 -8.06 14.50
N ALA A 68 -27.38 -7.04 14.99
CA ALA A 68 -26.93 -5.65 14.87
C ALA A 68 -25.54 -5.45 15.51
N VAL A 69 -25.36 -5.91 16.74
CA VAL A 69 -24.05 -5.81 17.45
C VAL A 69 -22.94 -6.52 16.71
N CYS A 70 -23.21 -7.72 16.16
CA CYS A 70 -22.21 -8.51 15.45
C CYS A 70 -21.87 -7.97 14.04
N THR A 71 -22.81 -7.24 13.39
CA THR A 71 -22.63 -6.90 11.97
C THR A 71 -22.51 -5.41 11.69
N VAL A 72 -22.96 -4.51 12.60
CA VAL A 72 -23.01 -3.06 12.33
C VAL A 72 -21.61 -2.49 11.98
N SER A 73 -20.57 -2.90 12.66
CA SER A 73 -19.20 -2.41 12.39
C SER A 73 -18.75 -2.77 10.98
N GLY A 74 -18.93 -4.04 10.57
CA GLY A 74 -18.61 -4.49 9.22
C GLY A 74 -19.47 -3.79 8.16
N SER A 75 -20.77 -3.61 8.43
CA SER A 75 -21.67 -2.88 7.54
C SER A 75 -21.25 -1.42 7.36
N LEU A 76 -20.85 -0.74 8.43
CA LEU A 76 -20.34 0.64 8.36
C LEU A 76 -19.04 0.72 7.56
N THR A 77 -18.16 -0.26 7.68
CA THR A 77 -16.95 -0.34 6.85
C THR A 77 -17.30 -0.48 5.37
N LEU A 78 -18.23 -1.37 5.02
CA LEU A 78 -18.69 -1.53 3.64
C LEU A 78 -19.34 -0.23 3.10
N VAL A 79 -20.19 0.41 3.89
CA VAL A 79 -20.80 1.70 3.50
C VAL A 79 -19.73 2.76 3.26
N ARG A 80 -18.72 2.83 4.14
CA ARG A 80 -17.58 3.75 3.95
C ARG A 80 -16.87 3.49 2.63
N GLU A 81 -16.57 2.24 2.31
CA GLU A 81 -15.89 1.90 1.04
C GLU A 81 -16.75 2.25 -0.18
N VAL A 82 -18.06 2.01 -0.13
CA VAL A 82 -18.99 2.34 -1.23
C VAL A 82 -19.07 3.84 -1.49
N VAL A 83 -18.99 4.68 -0.43
CA VAL A 83 -19.06 6.15 -0.57
C VAL A 83 -17.68 6.80 -0.68
N SER A 84 -16.60 6.04 -0.52
CA SER A 84 -15.23 6.53 -0.66
C SER A 84 -14.89 6.67 -2.13
N ASP A 85 -14.39 7.84 -2.49
CA ASP A 85 -13.79 8.10 -3.80
C ASP A 85 -12.31 8.42 -3.59
N TYR A 86 -11.43 7.52 -4.06
CA TYR A 86 -9.99 7.71 -3.98
C TYR A 86 -9.31 7.22 -5.25
N GLN A 87 -8.29 7.96 -5.65
CA GLN A 87 -7.51 7.68 -6.84
C GLN A 87 -6.08 7.33 -6.45
N LEU A 88 -5.60 6.16 -6.86
CA LEU A 88 -4.22 5.71 -6.61
C LEU A 88 -3.24 6.38 -7.57
N PHE A 89 -3.62 6.50 -8.83
CA PHE A 89 -2.81 7.11 -9.88
C PHE A 89 -3.64 8.15 -10.63
N SER A 90 -3.07 9.32 -10.85
CA SER A 90 -3.69 10.36 -11.68
C SER A 90 -3.71 9.97 -13.16
N ALA A 91 -4.53 10.65 -13.97
CA ALA A 91 -4.54 10.46 -15.42
C ALA A 91 -3.16 10.73 -16.05
N ASP A 92 -2.43 11.73 -15.53
CA ASP A 92 -1.07 12.05 -15.98
C ASP A 92 -0.07 10.92 -15.69
N GLU A 93 -0.18 10.28 -14.51
CA GLU A 93 0.67 9.13 -14.15
C GLU A 93 0.35 7.88 -14.98
N VAL A 94 -0.90 7.67 -15.34
CA VAL A 94 -1.31 6.58 -16.23
C VAL A 94 -0.75 6.83 -17.64
N ALA A 95 -0.91 8.05 -18.17
CA ALA A 95 -0.37 8.42 -19.47
C ALA A 95 1.17 8.33 -19.51
N LEU A 96 1.85 8.75 -18.42
CA LEU A 96 3.29 8.56 -18.25
C LEU A 96 3.66 7.08 -18.32
N SER A 97 2.96 6.23 -17.60
CA SER A 97 3.29 4.79 -17.56
C SER A 97 3.14 4.13 -18.93
N GLU A 98 2.12 4.49 -19.69
CA GLU A 98 1.94 4.02 -21.07
C GLU A 98 3.07 4.48 -21.99
N TYR A 99 3.51 5.73 -21.86
CA TYR A 99 4.66 6.26 -22.59
C TYR A 99 5.93 5.49 -22.23
N VAL A 100 6.20 5.30 -20.94
CA VAL A 100 7.39 4.59 -20.44
C VAL A 100 7.44 3.16 -20.95
N VAL A 101 6.31 2.43 -20.91
CA VAL A 101 6.25 1.05 -21.43
C VAL A 101 6.62 0.98 -22.92
N LYS A 102 6.18 1.95 -23.73
CA LYS A 102 6.34 1.95 -25.18
C LYS A 102 7.70 2.47 -25.65
N ASN A 103 8.29 3.42 -24.91
CA ASN A 103 9.39 4.24 -25.43
C ASN A 103 10.70 4.11 -24.62
N THR A 104 10.73 3.33 -23.55
CA THR A 104 11.95 3.17 -22.75
C THR A 104 12.39 1.71 -22.64
N PRO A 105 13.70 1.43 -22.52
CA PRO A 105 14.19 0.09 -22.29
C PRO A 105 13.58 -0.54 -21.04
N LYS A 106 13.41 -1.86 -21.04
CA LYS A 106 12.82 -2.58 -19.92
C LYS A 106 13.67 -2.47 -18.63
N GLU A 107 14.98 -2.44 -18.80
CA GLU A 107 15.94 -2.40 -17.71
C GLU A 107 16.32 -0.97 -17.29
N ALA A 108 15.76 0.06 -17.94
CA ALA A 108 16.05 1.45 -17.65
C ALA A 108 15.78 1.81 -16.19
N VAL A 109 16.66 2.62 -15.61
CA VAL A 109 16.59 3.08 -14.21
C VAL A 109 16.06 4.51 -14.16
N PHE A 110 15.04 4.71 -13.35
CA PHE A 110 14.36 5.99 -13.19
C PHE A 110 14.67 6.61 -11.82
N LEU A 111 14.97 7.90 -11.81
CA LEU A 111 14.90 8.71 -10.61
C LEU A 111 13.45 9.12 -10.38
N THR A 112 12.90 8.72 -9.26
CA THR A 112 11.51 9.00 -8.83
C THR A 112 11.48 9.23 -7.32
N ALA A 113 10.41 9.84 -6.81
CA ALA A 113 10.16 9.87 -5.37
C ALA A 113 9.98 8.45 -4.81
N THR A 114 10.34 8.27 -3.55
CA THR A 114 10.33 6.98 -2.83
C THR A 114 8.92 6.59 -2.34
N ASN A 115 7.89 6.95 -3.09
CA ASN A 115 6.50 6.66 -2.74
C ASN A 115 6.18 5.17 -2.97
N HIS A 116 5.27 4.63 -2.14
CA HIS A 116 4.81 3.24 -2.31
C HIS A 116 4.11 3.03 -3.65
N ASN A 117 3.15 3.91 -3.97
CA ASN A 117 2.44 3.87 -5.24
C ASN A 117 3.21 4.72 -6.28
N ASN A 118 4.25 4.14 -6.85
CA ASN A 118 5.05 4.77 -7.88
C ASN A 118 4.60 4.29 -9.26
N ALA A 119 4.15 5.19 -10.13
CA ALA A 119 3.60 4.83 -11.43
C ALA A 119 4.64 4.14 -12.33
N VAL A 120 5.91 4.54 -12.27
CA VAL A 120 7.00 3.96 -13.05
C VAL A 120 7.25 2.51 -12.66
N ALA A 121 7.31 2.22 -11.35
CA ALA A 121 7.52 0.87 -10.85
C ALA A 121 6.24 0.02 -10.93
N ALA A 122 5.10 0.56 -10.46
CA ALA A 122 3.87 -0.20 -10.30
C ALA A 122 3.10 -0.43 -11.60
N LEU A 123 3.05 0.57 -12.49
CA LEU A 123 2.29 0.48 -13.75
C LEU A 123 3.19 0.16 -14.95
N ALA A 124 4.39 0.74 -15.02
CA ALA A 124 5.28 0.53 -16.15
C ALA A 124 6.30 -0.60 -15.95
N GLY A 125 6.48 -1.11 -14.72
CA GLY A 125 7.40 -2.21 -14.41
C GLY A 125 8.85 -1.87 -14.72
N ARG A 126 9.30 -0.66 -14.43
CA ARG A 126 10.69 -0.21 -14.61
C ARG A 126 11.41 -0.13 -13.27
N ASN A 127 12.75 -0.13 -13.33
CA ASN A 127 13.58 0.03 -12.16
C ASN A 127 13.57 1.48 -11.66
N ILE A 128 13.63 1.64 -10.35
CA ILE A 128 13.76 2.95 -9.69
C ILE A 128 14.96 2.94 -8.76
N VAL A 129 15.58 4.10 -8.53
CA VAL A 129 16.79 4.20 -7.68
C VAL A 129 16.51 3.73 -6.25
N CYS A 130 15.39 4.15 -5.67
CA CYS A 130 15.02 3.75 -4.32
C CYS A 130 13.50 3.52 -4.24
N GLY A 131 13.11 2.37 -3.71
CA GLY A 131 11.73 2.04 -3.41
C GLY A 131 11.20 2.69 -2.13
N SER A 132 9.98 2.31 -1.71
CA SER A 132 9.39 2.82 -0.48
C SER A 132 10.20 2.41 0.76
N PRO A 133 10.69 3.37 1.58
CA PRO A 133 11.50 3.11 2.76
C PRO A 133 10.86 2.14 3.76
N SER A 134 9.53 2.21 3.94
CA SER A 134 8.82 1.31 4.86
C SER A 134 8.89 -0.15 4.41
N TYR A 135 8.76 -0.44 3.12
CA TYR A 135 8.90 -1.80 2.61
C TYR A 135 10.34 -2.31 2.71
N LEU A 136 11.30 -1.48 2.31
CA LEU A 136 12.72 -1.83 2.40
C LEU A 136 13.13 -2.11 3.85
N TYR A 137 12.68 -1.26 4.80
CA TYR A 137 12.91 -1.46 6.23
C TYR A 137 12.34 -2.80 6.73
N TYR A 138 11.07 -3.11 6.42
CA TYR A 138 10.43 -4.35 6.89
C TYR A 138 11.00 -5.60 6.22
N HIS A 139 11.68 -5.46 5.09
CA HIS A 139 12.43 -6.56 4.45
C HIS A 139 13.88 -6.64 4.90
N GLY A 140 14.32 -5.78 5.83
CA GLY A 140 15.67 -5.76 6.37
C GLY A 140 16.73 -5.31 5.37
N LEU A 141 16.32 -4.55 4.34
CA LEU A 141 17.21 -4.01 3.33
C LEU A 141 17.75 -2.66 3.77
N ASP A 142 19.04 -2.42 3.57
CA ASP A 142 19.63 -1.10 3.73
C ASP A 142 19.26 -0.23 2.52
N TYR A 143 18.62 0.92 2.79
CA TYR A 143 18.14 1.84 1.78
C TYR A 143 18.58 3.29 2.04
N TYR A 144 19.27 3.55 3.14
CA TYR A 144 19.59 4.90 3.55
C TYR A 144 20.50 5.61 2.54
N GLY A 145 21.45 4.90 1.96
CA GLY A 145 22.34 5.46 0.95
C GLY A 145 21.58 5.85 -0.33
N GLN A 146 20.70 4.99 -0.82
CA GLN A 146 19.90 5.27 -2.01
C GLN A 146 18.88 6.38 -1.77
N MET A 147 18.26 6.43 -0.58
CA MET A 147 17.32 7.48 -0.22
C MET A 147 18.01 8.86 -0.18
N ALA A 148 19.19 8.95 0.44
CA ALA A 148 19.98 10.17 0.44
C ALA A 148 20.45 10.59 -0.97
N ALA A 149 20.81 9.61 -1.81
CA ALA A 149 21.16 9.88 -3.21
C ALA A 149 19.98 10.41 -4.02
N VAL A 150 18.75 9.90 -3.79
CA VAL A 150 17.54 10.42 -4.45
C VAL A 150 17.31 11.88 -4.07
N GLU A 151 17.38 12.22 -2.79
CA GLU A 151 17.26 13.60 -2.29
C GLU A 151 18.32 14.51 -2.92
N GLU A 152 19.58 14.10 -2.89
CA GLU A 152 20.69 14.88 -3.47
C GLU A 152 20.53 15.09 -4.99
N MET A 153 20.07 14.04 -5.72
CA MET A 153 19.86 14.15 -7.17
C MET A 153 18.71 15.11 -7.54
N TYR A 154 17.71 15.28 -6.69
CA TYR A 154 16.64 16.25 -6.93
C TYR A 154 17.01 17.67 -6.52
N GLU A 155 17.67 17.84 -5.36
CA GLU A 155 17.93 19.15 -4.76
C GLU A 155 19.23 19.79 -5.27
N ARG A 156 20.21 18.98 -5.63
CA ARG A 156 21.53 19.42 -6.12
C ARG A 156 22.00 18.56 -7.29
N PRO A 157 21.22 18.56 -8.39
CA PRO A 157 21.47 17.67 -9.52
C PRO A 157 22.82 17.96 -10.21
N SER A 158 23.42 16.90 -10.76
CA SER A 158 24.54 16.99 -11.67
C SER A 158 24.58 15.76 -12.59
N ALA A 159 25.05 15.91 -13.82
CA ALA A 159 25.20 14.80 -14.77
C ALA A 159 26.04 13.66 -14.18
N LYS A 160 27.13 14.00 -13.45
CA LYS A 160 27.98 13.02 -12.78
C LYS A 160 27.23 12.21 -11.73
N LEU A 161 26.36 12.86 -10.95
CA LEU A 161 25.60 12.20 -9.86
C LEU A 161 24.55 11.27 -10.45
N LEU A 162 23.81 11.68 -11.48
CA LEU A 162 22.84 10.84 -12.20
C LEU A 162 23.53 9.60 -12.80
N THR A 163 24.64 9.82 -13.54
CA THR A 163 25.42 8.72 -14.13
C THR A 163 25.97 7.76 -13.09
N ALA A 164 26.48 8.27 -11.97
CA ALA A 164 27.02 7.45 -10.88
C ALA A 164 25.97 6.52 -10.23
N ASN A 165 24.69 6.91 -10.27
CA ASN A 165 23.57 6.12 -9.80
C ASN A 165 22.85 5.34 -10.92
N GLY A 166 23.38 5.35 -12.15
CA GLY A 166 22.83 4.64 -13.29
C GLY A 166 21.48 5.17 -13.78
N VAL A 167 21.15 6.43 -13.47
CA VAL A 167 19.88 7.05 -13.85
C VAL A 167 19.85 7.35 -15.33
N GLU A 168 18.85 6.84 -16.02
CA GLU A 168 18.61 7.11 -17.45
C GLU A 168 17.43 8.07 -17.65
N TYR A 169 16.49 8.10 -16.74
CA TYR A 169 15.30 8.97 -16.80
C TYR A 169 15.00 9.60 -15.46
N VAL A 170 14.50 10.84 -15.49
CA VAL A 170 14.12 11.60 -14.28
C VAL A 170 12.65 11.99 -14.37
N LEU A 171 11.86 11.54 -13.41
CA LEU A 171 10.46 11.92 -13.27
C LEU A 171 10.35 13.15 -12.35
N ILE A 172 9.59 14.16 -12.81
CA ILE A 172 9.21 15.33 -11.98
C ILE A 172 7.69 15.48 -12.05
N GLY A 173 7.02 15.02 -11.00
CA GLY A 173 5.57 15.09 -10.85
C GLY A 173 5.17 15.73 -9.52
N SER A 174 3.93 15.55 -9.12
CA SER A 174 3.42 16.07 -7.86
C SER A 174 4.03 15.39 -6.62
N GLY A 175 4.47 14.13 -6.77
CA GLY A 175 5.13 13.36 -5.72
C GLY A 175 6.52 13.91 -5.42
N GLU A 176 7.29 14.16 -6.46
CA GLU A 176 8.66 14.68 -6.39
C GLU A 176 8.67 16.07 -5.79
N ARG A 177 7.85 16.99 -6.31
CA ARG A 177 7.71 18.37 -5.80
C ARG A 177 7.21 18.47 -4.35
N ARG A 178 6.52 17.45 -3.86
CA ARG A 178 6.04 17.40 -2.48
C ARG A 178 7.13 16.97 -1.50
N ASN A 179 8.00 16.07 -1.96
CA ASN A 179 8.96 15.40 -1.10
C ASN A 179 10.35 16.04 -1.14
N TYR A 180 10.67 16.78 -2.20
CA TYR A 180 12.01 17.35 -2.44
C TYR A 180 11.92 18.80 -2.93
N ASP A 181 12.96 19.58 -2.65
CA ASP A 181 13.16 20.90 -3.25
C ASP A 181 13.84 20.75 -4.62
N VAL A 182 13.03 20.36 -5.62
CA VAL A 182 13.51 19.97 -6.94
C VAL A 182 14.08 21.17 -7.70
N ASP A 183 15.34 21.10 -8.12
CA ASP A 183 15.93 22.07 -9.03
C ASP A 183 15.47 21.85 -10.47
N GLU A 184 14.20 22.22 -10.74
CA GLU A 184 13.58 22.06 -12.07
C GLU A 184 14.31 22.84 -13.16
N ALA A 185 14.96 23.96 -12.81
CA ALA A 185 15.70 24.77 -13.77
C ALA A 185 16.90 23.98 -14.31
N TRP A 186 17.64 23.34 -13.42
CA TRP A 186 18.77 22.51 -13.83
C TRP A 186 18.32 21.37 -14.78
N PHE A 187 17.24 20.66 -14.45
CA PHE A 187 16.73 19.57 -15.29
C PHE A 187 16.28 20.07 -16.66
N ALA A 188 15.59 21.21 -16.72
CA ALA A 188 15.16 21.80 -17.97
C ALA A 188 16.31 22.26 -18.87
N GLU A 189 17.44 22.66 -18.29
CA GLU A 189 18.62 23.13 -19.02
C GLU A 189 19.55 21.99 -19.46
N ASN A 190 19.63 20.90 -18.66
CA ASN A 190 20.65 19.85 -18.84
C ASN A 190 20.11 18.50 -19.29
N CYS A 191 18.78 18.30 -19.31
CA CYS A 191 18.12 17.04 -19.67
C CYS A 191 17.15 17.27 -20.84
N GLU A 192 16.90 16.22 -21.63
CA GLU A 192 15.93 16.25 -22.71
C GLU A 192 14.52 15.95 -22.17
N GLU A 193 13.53 16.86 -22.35
CA GLU A 193 12.13 16.58 -22.05
C GLU A 193 11.58 15.58 -23.07
N VAL A 194 11.33 14.33 -22.64
CA VAL A 194 10.85 13.25 -23.53
C VAL A 194 9.35 12.98 -23.40
N PHE A 195 8.73 13.42 -22.29
CA PHE A 195 7.28 13.32 -22.11
C PHE A 195 6.79 14.38 -21.13
N LYS A 196 5.58 14.90 -21.41
CA LYS A 196 4.86 15.82 -20.53
C LYS A 196 3.36 15.59 -20.58
N SER A 197 2.73 15.53 -19.41
CA SER A 197 1.27 15.53 -19.24
C SER A 197 0.92 16.30 -17.97
N GLY A 198 0.12 17.36 -18.11
CA GLY A 198 -0.27 18.22 -16.99
C GLY A 198 0.94 18.72 -16.19
N LYS A 199 1.04 18.26 -14.93
CA LYS A 199 2.15 18.61 -14.02
C LYS A 199 3.27 17.56 -13.97
N THR A 200 3.18 16.52 -14.78
CA THR A 200 4.13 15.41 -14.82
C THR A 200 5.03 15.54 -16.03
N THR A 201 6.32 15.60 -15.80
CA THR A 201 7.35 15.70 -16.85
C THR A 201 8.36 14.56 -16.66
N LEU A 202 8.75 13.92 -17.78
CA LEU A 202 9.82 12.94 -17.81
C LEU A 202 10.97 13.51 -18.65
N TYR A 203 12.16 13.46 -18.08
CA TYR A 203 13.41 13.84 -18.74
C TYR A 203 14.26 12.60 -19.01
N ALA A 204 14.95 12.55 -20.16
CA ALA A 204 16.10 11.68 -20.34
C ALA A 204 17.33 12.31 -19.68
N ALA A 205 18.06 11.53 -18.89
CA ALA A 205 19.29 12.01 -18.26
C ALA A 205 20.40 12.28 -19.30
N PRO A 206 21.32 13.23 -19.02
CA PRO A 206 22.38 13.62 -19.94
C PRO A 206 23.46 12.57 -20.10
#